data_c59ff999fba7f3f841695e0333f4d23e
#
_entry.id   c59ff999fba7f3f841695e0333f4d23e
#
_cell.length_a   1.000
_cell.length_b   1.000
_cell.length_c   1.000
_cell.angle_alpha   90.00
_cell.angle_beta   90.00
_cell.angle_gamma   90.00
#
_symmetry.space_group_name_H-M   'P 1'
#
loop_
_entity.id
_entity.type
_entity.pdbx_description
1 polymer ?
#
loop_
_entity_poly.entity_id
_entity_poly.type
_entity_poly.pdbx_seq_one_letter_code
_entity_poly.pdbx_strand_id
1 'polypeptide(L)'
;MRLAILFVAVMTLSSTSHAATTTFTCSFPVSASPSGLKKESKPFELRFIADPQAVKAYLIGNNGSSEVKAIGNKGDGMTFIEITDTGNIMVTAITGSGEAVHSRNGILSGKLIPSQYYGKCTIQ
;
A
#
# COMPACT_ATOMS: atom_id res chain seq x y z
N MET A 1 27.94 5.23 -64.75
CA MET A 1 28.28 5.28 -63.30
C MET A 1 26.97 5.31 -62.52
N ARG A 2 26.55 4.17 -61.94
CA ARG A 2 25.32 4.06 -61.18
C ARG A 2 25.65 4.16 -59.67
N LEU A 3 25.21 5.24 -59.03
CA LEU A 3 25.40 5.46 -57.61
C LEU A 3 24.30 4.72 -56.84
N ALA A 4 24.67 3.65 -56.12
CA ALA A 4 23.76 2.92 -55.26
C ALA A 4 23.71 3.61 -53.87
N ILE A 5 22.59 4.21 -53.54
CA ILE A 5 22.34 4.81 -52.21
C ILE A 5 21.87 3.70 -51.28
N LEU A 6 22.73 3.36 -50.31
CA LEU A 6 22.42 2.38 -49.25
C LEU A 6 21.62 3.10 -48.16
N PHE A 7 20.32 2.81 -48.04
CA PHE A 7 19.50 3.27 -46.90
C PHE A 7 19.79 2.37 -45.71
N VAL A 8 20.49 2.90 -44.71
CA VAL A 8 20.64 2.26 -43.40
C VAL A 8 19.41 2.62 -42.57
N ALA A 9 18.50 1.67 -42.38
CA ALA A 9 17.35 1.82 -41.46
C ALA A 9 17.85 1.66 -40.02
N VAL A 10 17.93 2.75 -39.29
CA VAL A 10 18.20 2.73 -37.85
C VAL A 10 16.91 2.33 -37.13
N MET A 11 16.83 1.07 -36.71
CA MET A 11 15.78 0.61 -35.81
C MET A 11 16.05 1.13 -34.38
N THR A 12 15.31 2.12 -33.96
CA THR A 12 15.30 2.56 -32.56
C THR A 12 14.48 1.55 -31.74
N LEU A 13 15.16 0.73 -30.94
CA LEU A 13 14.49 -0.08 -29.92
C LEU A 13 13.96 0.86 -28.84
N SER A 14 12.66 1.08 -28.83
CA SER A 14 11.97 1.77 -27.74
C SER A 14 11.92 0.82 -26.54
N SER A 15 12.79 1.03 -25.55
CA SER A 15 12.73 0.32 -24.27
C SER A 15 11.49 0.84 -23.52
N THR A 16 10.44 0.06 -23.44
CA THR A 16 9.31 0.33 -22.54
C THR A 16 9.78 0.08 -21.11
N SER A 17 10.13 1.16 -20.39
CA SER A 17 10.40 1.06 -18.96
C SER A 17 9.08 0.83 -18.23
N HIS A 18 8.88 -0.35 -17.65
CA HIS A 18 7.77 -0.63 -16.77
C HIS A 18 8.08 -0.07 -15.39
N ALA A 19 7.15 0.74 -14.83
CA ALA A 19 7.26 1.18 -13.44
C ALA A 19 7.17 -0.05 -12.51
N ALA A 20 8.15 -0.19 -11.59
CA ALA A 20 8.18 -1.29 -10.63
C ALA A 20 7.06 -1.16 -9.60
N THR A 21 6.58 -2.28 -9.08
CA THR A 21 5.68 -2.31 -7.92
C THR A 21 6.41 -1.82 -6.68
N THR A 22 5.68 -1.15 -5.79
CA THR A 22 6.20 -0.73 -4.48
C THR A 22 5.57 -1.58 -3.39
N THR A 23 6.39 -2.14 -2.52
CA THR A 23 5.96 -2.96 -1.39
C THR A 23 6.15 -2.20 -0.09
N PHE A 24 5.10 -2.12 0.72
CA PHE A 24 5.10 -1.56 2.07
C PHE A 24 4.92 -2.70 3.07
N THR A 25 5.92 -2.98 3.87
CA THR A 25 5.86 -3.99 4.93
C THR A 25 5.81 -3.28 6.28
N CYS A 26 4.68 -3.35 6.95
CA CYS A 26 4.35 -2.57 8.14
C CYS A 26 4.28 -3.46 9.39
N SER A 27 4.82 -2.95 10.49
CA SER A 27 4.77 -3.57 11.81
C SER A 27 4.27 -2.54 12.83
N PHE A 28 3.26 -2.90 13.59
CA PHE A 28 2.59 -2.03 14.55
C PHE A 28 2.67 -2.63 15.96
N PRO A 29 3.65 -2.22 16.77
CA PRO A 29 3.85 -2.75 18.13
C PRO A 29 2.93 -2.16 19.19
N VAL A 30 2.22 -1.07 18.88
CA VAL A 30 1.36 -0.36 19.83
C VAL A 30 -0.02 -0.15 19.23
N SER A 31 -1.06 -0.34 20.04
CA SER A 31 -2.43 -0.04 19.67
C SER A 31 -3.10 0.89 20.66
N ALA A 32 -4.16 1.55 20.24
CA ALA A 32 -5.04 2.38 21.05
C ALA A 32 -6.50 1.96 20.79
N SER A 33 -7.29 1.99 21.85
CA SER A 33 -8.73 1.77 21.81
C SER A 33 -9.40 2.68 22.85
N PRO A 34 -10.73 2.69 23.01
CA PRO A 34 -11.36 3.40 24.11
C PRO A 34 -10.86 3.02 25.50
N SER A 35 -10.24 1.84 25.65
CA SER A 35 -9.61 1.39 26.89
C SER A 35 -8.21 1.96 27.15
N GLY A 36 -7.62 2.69 26.19
CA GLY A 36 -6.31 3.29 26.28
C GLY A 36 -5.28 2.65 25.36
N LEU A 37 -4.00 2.96 25.63
CA LEU A 37 -2.84 2.43 24.88
C LEU A 37 -2.47 1.03 25.38
N LYS A 38 -2.08 0.19 24.44
CA LYS A 38 -1.60 -1.17 24.72
C LYS A 38 -0.37 -1.47 23.88
N LYS A 39 0.66 -2.01 24.50
CA LYS A 39 1.79 -2.63 23.79
C LYS A 39 1.37 -4.04 23.37
N GLU A 40 1.45 -4.32 22.08
CA GLU A 40 1.12 -5.65 21.58
C GLU A 40 2.23 -6.66 21.93
N SER A 41 1.83 -7.85 22.42
CA SER A 41 2.77 -8.94 22.71
C SER A 41 3.44 -9.47 21.44
N LYS A 42 2.68 -9.46 20.32
CA LYS A 42 3.15 -9.70 18.98
C LYS A 42 2.69 -8.51 18.12
N PRO A 43 3.61 -7.82 17.43
CA PRO A 43 3.24 -6.72 16.55
C PRO A 43 2.19 -7.15 15.52
N PHE A 44 1.23 -6.27 15.26
CA PHE A 44 0.29 -6.45 14.16
C PHE A 44 1.02 -6.10 12.85
N GLU A 45 0.91 -6.96 11.85
CA GLU A 45 1.65 -6.80 10.60
C GLU A 45 0.71 -6.69 9.41
N LEU A 46 1.03 -5.79 8.49
CA LEU A 46 0.36 -5.61 7.21
C LEU A 46 1.40 -5.48 6.09
N ARG A 47 1.06 -5.96 4.91
CA ARG A 47 1.84 -5.73 3.71
C ARG A 47 0.93 -5.19 2.61
N PHE A 48 1.35 -4.08 2.00
CA PHE A 48 0.68 -3.53 0.83
C PHE A 48 1.59 -3.63 -0.39
N ILE A 49 1.00 -3.86 -1.55
CA ILE A 49 1.69 -3.81 -2.84
C ILE A 49 0.94 -2.80 -3.70
N ALA A 50 1.63 -1.76 -4.14
CA ALA A 50 1.11 -0.79 -5.10
C ALA A 50 1.69 -1.06 -6.48
N ASP A 51 0.83 -1.28 -7.47
CA ASP A 51 1.18 -1.44 -8.86
C ASP A 51 0.76 -0.19 -9.64
N PRO A 52 1.68 0.75 -9.90
CA PRO A 52 1.34 1.99 -10.59
C PRO A 52 0.97 1.76 -12.06
N GLN A 53 1.42 0.68 -12.68
CA GLN A 53 1.11 0.38 -14.07
C GLN A 53 -0.33 -0.12 -14.23
N ALA A 54 -0.79 -0.99 -13.34
CA ALA A 54 -2.18 -1.45 -13.31
C ALA A 54 -3.11 -0.42 -12.61
N VAL A 55 -2.55 0.63 -11.99
CA VAL A 55 -3.28 1.59 -11.13
C VAL A 55 -4.05 0.86 -10.03
N LYS A 56 -3.42 -0.14 -9.43
CA LYS A 56 -4.01 -1.03 -8.43
C LYS A 56 -3.11 -1.18 -7.22
N ALA A 57 -3.71 -1.46 -6.09
CA ALA A 57 -3.02 -1.82 -4.87
C ALA A 57 -3.72 -2.97 -4.15
N TYR A 58 -2.94 -3.73 -3.41
CA TYR A 58 -3.40 -4.92 -2.70
C TYR A 58 -2.89 -4.93 -1.28
N LEU A 59 -3.74 -5.36 -0.36
CA LEU A 59 -3.36 -5.75 0.99
C LEU A 59 -3.14 -7.26 1.02
N ILE A 60 -1.98 -7.69 1.47
CA ILE A 60 -1.64 -9.10 1.68
C ILE A 60 -1.78 -9.40 3.17
N GLY A 61 -2.71 -10.24 3.51
CA GLY A 61 -2.96 -10.72 4.87
C GLY A 61 -2.72 -12.22 5.00
N ASN A 62 -2.94 -12.75 6.20
CA ASN A 62 -2.77 -14.19 6.47
C ASN A 62 -3.76 -15.08 5.70
N ASN A 63 -4.90 -14.53 5.29
CA ASN A 63 -6.00 -15.25 4.62
C ASN A 63 -6.11 -14.93 3.13
N GLY A 64 -5.05 -14.39 2.51
CA GLY A 64 -5.03 -14.04 1.10
C GLY A 64 -4.81 -12.56 0.85
N SER A 65 -5.23 -12.07 -0.31
CA SER A 65 -5.09 -10.69 -0.73
C SER A 65 -6.45 -10.06 -1.02
N SER A 66 -6.57 -8.77 -0.72
CA SER A 66 -7.72 -7.95 -1.11
C SER A 66 -7.25 -6.69 -1.83
N GLU A 67 -8.02 -6.28 -2.84
CA GLU A 67 -7.75 -5.01 -3.52
C GLU A 67 -8.11 -3.86 -2.58
N VAL A 68 -7.23 -2.86 -2.51
CA VAL A 68 -7.40 -1.65 -1.70
C VAL A 68 -7.25 -0.42 -2.59
N LYS A 69 -7.81 0.70 -2.16
CA LYS A 69 -7.59 1.98 -2.82
C LYS A 69 -6.32 2.62 -2.27
N ALA A 70 -5.39 2.99 -3.14
CA ALA A 70 -4.19 3.74 -2.81
C ALA A 70 -4.35 5.21 -3.21
N ILE A 71 -4.03 6.12 -2.30
CA ILE A 71 -4.08 7.56 -2.52
C ILE A 71 -2.73 8.15 -2.11
N GLY A 72 -2.02 8.74 -3.08
CA GLY A 72 -0.79 9.48 -2.80
C GLY A 72 -1.08 10.82 -2.14
N ASN A 73 -0.30 11.18 -1.14
CA ASN A 73 -0.35 12.50 -0.52
C ASN A 73 0.58 13.48 -1.27
N LYS A 74 0.23 14.77 -1.27
CA LYS A 74 1.04 15.81 -1.91
C LYS A 74 2.46 15.94 -1.34
N GLY A 75 2.70 15.45 -0.13
CA GLY A 75 4.00 15.51 0.54
C GLY A 75 4.84 14.31 0.15
N ASP A 76 4.82 13.21 0.25
CA ASP A 76 5.52 11.98 -0.10
C ASP A 76 5.00 10.76 0.70
N GLY A 77 3.73 10.77 1.06
CA GLY A 77 3.07 9.69 1.77
C GLY A 77 2.09 8.93 0.89
N MET A 78 1.61 7.82 1.43
CA MET A 78 0.60 6.98 0.82
C MET A 78 -0.48 6.63 1.85
N THR A 79 -1.74 6.67 1.41
CA THR A 79 -2.88 6.19 2.20
C THR A 79 -3.54 5.03 1.47
N PHE A 80 -3.73 3.92 2.18
CA PHE A 80 -4.48 2.76 1.70
C PHE A 80 -5.84 2.68 2.41
N ILE A 81 -6.89 2.43 1.63
CA ILE A 81 -8.24 2.27 2.14
C ILE A 81 -8.73 0.87 1.79
N GLU A 82 -9.08 0.09 2.80
CA GLU A 82 -9.70 -1.22 2.67
C GLU A 82 -11.18 -1.13 3.04
N ILE A 83 -12.02 -1.72 2.21
CA ILE A 83 -13.44 -1.97 2.53
C ILE A 83 -13.57 -3.47 2.73
N THR A 84 -13.87 -3.90 3.94
CA THR A 84 -14.05 -5.32 4.26
C THR A 84 -15.37 -5.85 3.71
N ASP A 85 -15.47 -7.18 3.58
CA ASP A 85 -16.72 -7.82 3.14
C ASP A 85 -17.92 -7.52 4.05
N THR A 86 -17.65 -7.19 5.31
CA THR A 86 -18.68 -6.78 6.29
C THR A 86 -19.03 -5.29 6.23
N GLY A 87 -18.42 -4.52 5.30
CA GLY A 87 -18.69 -3.10 5.10
C GLY A 87 -17.93 -2.17 6.07
N ASN A 88 -16.96 -2.67 6.81
CA ASN A 88 -16.09 -1.83 7.63
C ASN A 88 -14.97 -1.20 6.78
N ILE A 89 -14.60 0.02 7.12
CA ILE A 89 -13.53 0.75 6.45
C ILE A 89 -12.29 0.79 7.35
N MET A 90 -11.16 0.39 6.79
CA MET A 90 -9.86 0.47 7.43
C MET A 90 -8.96 1.39 6.62
N VAL A 91 -8.19 2.22 7.30
CA VAL A 91 -7.31 3.21 6.68
C VAL A 91 -5.91 3.06 7.23
N THR A 92 -4.93 2.93 6.34
CA THR A 92 -3.51 2.93 6.69
C THR A 92 -2.84 4.11 6.02
N ALA A 93 -2.30 5.03 6.81
CA ALA A 93 -1.51 6.16 6.32
C ALA A 93 -0.03 5.92 6.63
N ILE A 94 0.82 6.15 5.63
CA ILE A 94 2.26 5.91 5.69
C ILE A 94 2.97 7.17 5.17
N THR A 95 3.91 7.70 5.95
CA THR A 95 4.78 8.81 5.49
C THR A 95 5.88 8.28 4.57
N GLY A 96 6.53 9.16 3.81
CA GLY A 96 7.69 8.79 2.99
C GLY A 96 8.87 8.25 3.81
N SER A 97 8.98 8.61 5.08
CA SER A 97 9.98 8.07 6.03
C SER A 97 9.58 6.73 6.65
N GLY A 98 8.36 6.23 6.38
CA GLY A 98 7.87 4.95 6.83
C GLY A 98 7.10 4.96 8.15
N GLU A 99 6.86 6.11 8.78
CA GLU A 99 5.97 6.18 9.93
C GLU A 99 4.54 5.85 9.50
N ALA A 100 3.83 5.05 10.29
CA ALA A 100 2.52 4.56 9.89
C ALA A 100 1.50 4.51 11.02
N VAL A 101 0.25 4.76 10.65
CA VAL A 101 -0.91 4.53 11.51
C VAL A 101 -1.95 3.72 10.73
N HIS A 102 -2.53 2.71 11.38
CA HIS A 102 -3.61 1.91 10.84
C HIS A 102 -4.85 2.10 11.71
N SER A 103 -5.92 2.58 11.14
CA SER A 103 -7.17 2.90 11.84
C SER A 103 -8.29 1.97 11.42
N ARG A 104 -9.01 1.46 12.40
CA ARG A 104 -10.19 0.61 12.22
C ARG A 104 -11.40 1.26 12.85
N ASN A 105 -12.45 1.42 12.06
CA ASN A 105 -13.76 1.83 12.54
C ASN A 105 -14.72 0.67 12.33
N GLY A 106 -14.56 -0.37 13.15
CA GLY A 106 -15.32 -1.60 13.02
C GLY A 106 -16.66 -1.56 13.75
N ILE A 107 -17.65 -2.22 13.17
CA ILE A 107 -18.92 -2.56 13.82
C ILE A 107 -19.02 -4.08 13.83
N LEU A 108 -19.15 -4.66 15.02
CA LEU A 108 -19.31 -6.10 15.20
C LEU A 108 -20.49 -6.37 16.10
N SER A 109 -21.48 -7.11 15.59
CA SER A 109 -22.72 -7.42 16.33
C SER A 109 -23.39 -6.18 16.94
N GLY A 110 -23.47 -5.08 16.16
CA GLY A 110 -24.07 -3.82 16.56
C GLY A 110 -23.25 -2.98 17.55
N LYS A 111 -22.01 -3.36 17.84
CA LYS A 111 -21.12 -2.63 18.74
C LYS A 111 -19.96 -2.01 17.96
N LEU A 112 -19.61 -0.78 18.32
CA LEU A 112 -18.40 -0.13 17.81
C LEU A 112 -17.15 -0.75 18.45
N ILE A 113 -16.19 -1.12 17.62
CA ILE A 113 -14.88 -1.64 18.02
C ILE A 113 -13.77 -0.81 17.39
N PRO A 114 -13.64 0.49 17.75
CA PRO A 114 -12.62 1.35 17.17
C PRO A 114 -11.25 0.99 17.72
N SER A 115 -10.25 1.03 16.86
CA SER A 115 -8.85 0.87 17.27
C SER A 115 -7.92 1.59 16.30
N GLN A 116 -6.75 1.98 16.80
CA GLN A 116 -5.63 2.48 16.01
C GLN A 116 -4.37 1.71 16.37
N TYR A 117 -3.55 1.47 15.36
CA TYR A 117 -2.25 0.82 15.49
C TYR A 117 -1.16 1.77 15.02
N TYR A 118 -0.10 1.90 15.81
CA TYR A 118 1.02 2.79 15.55
C TYR A 118 2.28 1.98 15.28
N GLY A 119 2.99 2.34 14.22
CA GLY A 119 4.19 1.61 13.85
C GLY A 119 4.95 2.21 12.69
N LYS A 120 5.65 1.36 11.98
CA LYS A 120 6.50 1.73 10.84
C LYS A 120 6.38 0.73 9.72
N CYS A 121 6.62 1.21 8.51
CA CYS A 121 6.73 0.40 7.31
C CYS A 121 8.13 0.53 6.71
N THR A 122 8.66 -0.56 6.17
CA THR A 122 9.74 -0.54 5.18
C THR A 122 9.14 -0.43 3.80
N ILE A 123 9.74 0.38 2.93
CA ILE A 123 9.27 0.68 1.57
C ILE A 123 10.33 0.19 0.60
N GLN A 124 9.94 -0.69 -0.33
CA GLN A 124 10.83 -1.32 -1.33
C GLN A 124 10.23 -1.29 -2.73
#